data_7e8049efce42d8b035890b34bf6e7829
#
_entry.id   7e8049efce42d8b035890b34bf6e7829
#
_cell.length_a   1.000
_cell.length_b   1.000
_cell.length_c   1.000
_cell.angle_alpha   90.00
_cell.angle_beta   90.00
_cell.angle_gamma   90.00
#
_symmetry.space_group_name_H-M   'P 1'
#
loop_
_entity.id
_entity.type
_entity.pdbx_description
1 polymer ?
#
loop_
_entity_poly.entity_id
_entity_poly.type
_entity_poly.pdbx_seq_one_letter_code
_entity_poly.pdbx_strand_id
1 'polypeptide(L)'
;MAIISEINPETAPASIQKIIADHLAEGHALTAEKRTLLHNAAAFNAVEAGSYALDDELQRLIGKRAADFFEYAISQTNGCLVCSIYFRNLLKKNGIDFDTFEFTEKEQI
;
A
#
# COMPACT_ATOMS: atom_id res chain seq x y z
N MET A 1 -14.43 8.12 11.62
CA MET A 1 -15.17 6.94 12.12
C MET A 1 -15.47 6.02 10.95
N ALA A 2 -15.13 4.77 11.05
CA ALA A 2 -15.42 3.80 10.00
C ALA A 2 -16.92 3.41 10.02
N ILE A 3 -17.56 3.37 8.86
CA ILE A 3 -18.94 2.93 8.69
C ILE A 3 -19.04 1.41 8.76
N ILE A 4 -17.99 0.71 8.31
CA ILE A 4 -17.88 -0.73 8.31
C ILE A 4 -16.82 -1.12 9.34
N SER A 5 -17.16 -2.07 10.21
CA SER A 5 -16.24 -2.57 11.24
C SER A 5 -15.09 -3.37 10.62
N GLU A 6 -13.98 -3.39 11.33
CA GLU A 6 -12.85 -4.25 10.97
C GLU A 6 -13.11 -5.70 11.42
N ILE A 7 -12.60 -6.67 10.66
CA ILE A 7 -12.54 -8.07 11.10
C ILE A 7 -11.58 -8.17 12.29
N ASN A 8 -12.01 -8.90 13.33
CA ASN A 8 -11.10 -9.31 14.41
C ASN A 8 -10.38 -10.60 13.99
N PRO A 9 -9.05 -10.57 13.83
CA PRO A 9 -8.29 -11.74 13.39
C PRO A 9 -8.44 -12.96 14.30
N GLU A 10 -8.63 -12.73 15.60
CA GLU A 10 -8.74 -13.83 16.58
C GLU A 10 -10.06 -14.60 16.50
N THR A 11 -11.11 -13.93 16.06
CA THR A 11 -12.47 -14.52 16.00
C THR A 11 -12.98 -14.74 14.58
N ALA A 12 -12.17 -14.42 13.57
CA ALA A 12 -12.53 -14.59 12.17
C ALA A 12 -12.71 -16.08 11.80
N PRO A 13 -13.52 -16.39 10.76
CA PRO A 13 -13.60 -17.75 10.24
C PRO A 13 -12.22 -18.31 9.86
N ALA A 14 -12.05 -19.64 9.93
CA ALA A 14 -10.77 -20.29 9.66
C ALA A 14 -10.19 -19.96 8.28
N SER A 15 -11.04 -19.82 7.26
CA SER A 15 -10.63 -19.42 5.91
C SER A 15 -10.01 -18.01 5.87
N ILE A 16 -10.57 -17.08 6.65
CA ILE A 16 -10.05 -15.71 6.75
C ILE A 16 -8.77 -15.69 7.60
N GLN A 17 -8.70 -16.44 8.67
CA GLN A 17 -7.48 -16.58 9.47
C GLN A 17 -6.31 -17.11 8.65
N LYS A 18 -6.57 -18.04 7.73
CA LYS A 18 -5.54 -18.55 6.81
C LYS A 18 -5.05 -17.46 5.86
N ILE A 19 -5.94 -16.67 5.28
CA ILE A 19 -5.58 -15.53 4.42
C ILE A 19 -4.70 -14.54 5.20
N ILE A 20 -5.07 -14.22 6.43
CA ILE A 20 -4.31 -13.32 7.30
C ILE A 20 -2.91 -13.89 7.59
N ALA A 21 -2.83 -15.18 7.93
CA ALA A 21 -1.56 -15.83 8.22
C ALA A 21 -0.62 -15.82 7.00
N ASP A 22 -1.13 -16.13 5.82
CA ASP A 22 -0.37 -16.10 4.58
C ASP A 22 0.12 -14.68 4.25
N HIS A 23 -0.73 -13.67 4.45
CA HIS A 23 -0.42 -12.26 4.23
C HIS A 23 0.72 -11.77 5.15
N LEU A 24 0.64 -12.09 6.43
CA LEU A 24 1.69 -11.77 7.40
C LEU A 24 2.99 -12.52 7.14
N ALA A 25 2.91 -13.78 6.70
CA ALA A 25 4.07 -14.60 6.36
C ALA A 25 4.84 -14.03 5.15
N GLU A 26 4.14 -13.37 4.23
CA GLU A 26 4.74 -12.66 3.09
C GLU A 26 5.37 -11.31 3.48
N GLY A 27 5.30 -10.91 4.74
CA GLY A 27 5.88 -9.67 5.25
C GLY A 27 4.98 -8.43 5.11
N HIS A 28 3.71 -8.62 4.75
CA HIS A 28 2.76 -7.52 4.61
C HIS A 28 2.10 -7.16 5.94
N ALA A 29 1.89 -5.87 6.18
CA ALA A 29 1.17 -5.41 7.36
C ALA A 29 -0.34 -5.61 7.21
N LEU A 30 -1.01 -5.98 8.30
CA LEU A 30 -2.46 -6.10 8.35
C LEU A 30 -3.07 -4.76 8.79
N THR A 31 -3.27 -3.85 7.86
CA THR A 31 -3.82 -2.51 8.11
C THR A 31 -5.31 -2.54 8.41
N ALA A 32 -5.84 -1.45 8.95
CA ALA A 32 -7.29 -1.29 9.20
C ALA A 32 -8.11 -1.44 7.90
N GLU A 33 -7.64 -0.88 6.80
CA GLU A 33 -8.23 -1.05 5.47
C GLU A 33 -8.34 -2.53 5.09
N LYS A 34 -7.26 -3.28 5.24
CA LYS A 34 -7.21 -4.71 4.93
C LYS A 34 -8.15 -5.52 5.81
N ARG A 35 -8.22 -5.21 7.11
CA ARG A 35 -9.18 -5.85 8.03
C ARG A 35 -10.63 -5.55 7.66
N THR A 36 -10.90 -4.38 7.11
CA THR A 36 -12.23 -4.03 6.59
C THR A 36 -12.55 -4.81 5.33
N LEU A 37 -11.63 -4.90 4.37
CA LEU A 37 -11.78 -5.67 3.14
C LEU A 37 -11.98 -7.17 3.41
N LEU A 38 -11.44 -7.69 4.48
CA LEU A 38 -11.53 -9.11 4.85
C LEU A 38 -12.94 -9.57 5.25
N HIS A 39 -13.93 -8.70 5.29
CA HIS A 39 -15.34 -9.12 5.32
C HIS A 39 -15.71 -9.91 4.06
N ASN A 40 -14.99 -9.74 2.98
CA ASN A 40 -15.14 -10.49 1.74
C ASN A 40 -13.78 -10.92 1.21
N ALA A 41 -13.49 -12.21 1.26
CA ALA A 41 -12.20 -12.75 0.84
C ALA A 41 -11.92 -12.47 -0.65
N ALA A 42 -12.92 -12.53 -1.51
CA ALA A 42 -12.76 -12.25 -2.95
C ALA A 42 -12.38 -10.77 -3.18
N ALA A 43 -13.01 -9.84 -2.46
CA ALA A 43 -12.68 -8.43 -2.55
C ALA A 43 -11.26 -8.16 -2.06
N PHE A 44 -10.86 -8.72 -0.94
CA PHE A 44 -9.50 -8.62 -0.42
C PHE A 44 -8.47 -9.13 -1.43
N ASN A 45 -8.66 -10.34 -1.94
CA ASN A 45 -7.74 -10.94 -2.89
C ASN A 45 -7.63 -10.12 -4.19
N ALA A 46 -8.73 -9.60 -4.71
CA ALA A 46 -8.75 -8.80 -5.93
C ALA A 46 -8.01 -7.46 -5.74
N VAL A 47 -8.25 -6.76 -4.64
CA VAL A 47 -7.58 -5.49 -4.33
C VAL A 47 -6.08 -5.71 -4.13
N GLU A 48 -5.68 -6.70 -3.35
CA GLU A 48 -4.26 -7.01 -3.12
C GLU A 48 -3.55 -7.38 -4.41
N ALA A 49 -4.08 -8.33 -5.19
CA ALA A 49 -3.47 -8.75 -6.45
C ALA A 49 -3.36 -7.59 -7.45
N GLY A 50 -4.42 -6.80 -7.59
CA GLY A 50 -4.46 -5.65 -8.49
C GLY A 50 -3.47 -4.56 -8.06
N SER A 51 -3.38 -4.25 -6.77
CA SER A 51 -2.46 -3.26 -6.23
C SER A 51 -1.00 -3.63 -6.49
N TYR A 52 -0.61 -4.87 -6.22
CA TYR A 52 0.75 -5.33 -6.47
C TYR A 52 1.09 -5.37 -7.96
N ALA A 53 0.17 -5.83 -8.80
CA ALA A 53 0.38 -5.87 -10.25
C ALA A 53 0.58 -4.47 -10.84
N LEU A 54 -0.20 -3.50 -10.39
CA LEU A 54 -0.09 -2.10 -10.82
C LEU A 54 1.22 -1.47 -10.34
N ASP A 55 1.60 -1.70 -9.09
CA ASP A 55 2.85 -1.19 -8.54
C ASP A 55 4.07 -1.78 -9.25
N ASP A 56 4.08 -3.10 -9.48
CA ASP A 56 5.15 -3.78 -10.22
C ASP A 56 5.30 -3.23 -11.64
N GLU A 57 4.19 -3.01 -12.34
CA GLU A 57 4.22 -2.46 -13.70
C GLU A 57 4.68 -1.00 -13.71
N LEU A 58 4.25 -0.21 -12.75
CA LEU A 58 4.70 1.18 -12.61
C LEU A 58 6.21 1.23 -12.35
N GLN A 59 6.71 0.39 -11.45
CA GLN A 59 8.15 0.28 -11.18
C GLN A 59 8.95 -0.15 -12.41
N ARG A 60 8.38 -1.07 -13.22
CA ARG A 60 9.00 -1.50 -14.47
C ARG A 60 9.11 -0.36 -15.49
N LEU A 61 8.09 0.50 -15.56
CA LEU A 61 8.02 1.60 -16.52
C LEU A 61 8.90 2.79 -16.15
N ILE A 62 8.88 3.21 -14.88
CA ILE A 62 9.53 4.46 -14.44
C ILE A 62 10.56 4.26 -13.33
N GLY A 63 10.75 3.04 -12.84
CA GLY A 63 11.65 2.71 -11.73
C GLY A 63 10.98 2.89 -10.37
N LYS A 64 11.53 2.22 -9.35
CA LYS A 64 10.95 2.20 -7.99
C LYS A 64 10.84 3.59 -7.38
N ARG A 65 11.90 4.39 -7.47
CA ARG A 65 11.97 5.73 -6.88
C ARG A 65 10.89 6.66 -7.45
N ALA A 66 10.77 6.71 -8.77
CA ALA A 66 9.76 7.53 -9.44
C ALA A 66 8.35 7.01 -9.18
N ALA A 67 8.16 5.69 -9.11
CA ALA A 67 6.89 5.06 -8.75
C ALA A 67 6.44 5.47 -7.35
N ASP A 68 7.33 5.38 -6.36
CA ASP A 68 7.02 5.77 -4.98
C ASP A 68 6.66 7.26 -4.87
N PHE A 69 7.34 8.13 -5.60
CA PHE A 69 7.02 9.56 -5.68
C PHE A 69 5.68 9.82 -6.37
N PHE A 70 5.40 9.10 -7.44
CA PHE A 70 4.13 9.21 -8.15
C PHE A 70 2.96 8.86 -7.23
N GLU A 71 3.07 7.76 -6.51
CA GLU A 71 2.04 7.32 -5.54
C GLU A 71 1.92 8.30 -4.37
N TYR A 72 3.05 8.85 -3.90
CA TYR A 72 3.04 9.92 -2.90
C TYR A 72 2.32 11.17 -3.39
N ALA A 73 2.59 11.61 -4.61
CA ALA A 73 1.95 12.78 -5.22
C ALA A 73 0.43 12.59 -5.37
N ILE A 74 0.00 11.41 -5.80
CA ILE A 74 -1.44 11.06 -5.88
C ILE A 74 -2.07 11.13 -4.49
N SER A 75 -1.41 10.56 -3.48
CA SER A 75 -1.90 10.54 -2.10
C SER A 75 -2.05 11.95 -1.53
N GLN A 76 -1.10 12.82 -1.81
CA GLN A 76 -1.15 14.24 -1.42
C GLN A 76 -2.29 14.98 -2.12
N THR A 77 -2.43 14.79 -3.44
CA THR A 77 -3.46 15.45 -4.24
C THR A 77 -4.86 15.03 -3.81
N ASN A 78 -5.04 13.75 -3.47
CA ASN A 78 -6.31 13.22 -2.97
C ASN A 78 -6.58 13.54 -1.50
N GLY A 79 -5.64 14.15 -0.79
CA GLY A 79 -5.77 14.43 0.64
C GLY A 79 -5.82 13.18 1.52
N CYS A 80 -5.29 12.06 1.06
CA CYS A 80 -5.20 10.84 1.86
C CYS A 80 -4.03 10.94 2.84
N LEU A 81 -4.30 11.29 4.09
CA LEU A 81 -3.26 11.44 5.11
C LEU A 81 -2.50 10.14 5.37
N VAL A 82 -3.22 9.04 5.54
CA VAL A 82 -2.63 7.71 5.82
C VAL A 82 -1.74 7.27 4.66
N CYS A 83 -2.22 7.40 3.43
CA CYS A 83 -1.46 7.05 2.23
C CYS A 83 -0.20 7.92 2.10
N SER A 84 -0.34 9.22 2.34
CA SER A 84 0.78 10.17 2.28
C SER A 84 1.87 9.84 3.30
N ILE A 85 1.49 9.52 4.53
CA ILE A 85 2.44 9.11 5.58
C ILE A 85 3.14 7.80 5.18
N TYR A 86 2.41 6.84 4.66
CA TYR A 86 2.97 5.56 4.22
C TYR A 86 4.04 5.76 3.14
N PHE A 87 3.72 6.45 2.06
CA PHE A 87 4.67 6.66 0.96
C PHE A 87 5.82 7.59 1.35
N ARG A 88 5.58 8.59 2.19
CA ARG A 88 6.65 9.43 2.73
C ARG A 88 7.65 8.61 3.56
N ASN A 89 7.17 7.73 4.41
CA ASN A 89 8.03 6.87 5.21
C ASN A 89 8.79 5.86 4.33
N LEU A 90 8.15 5.32 3.32
CA LEU A 90 8.79 4.44 2.34
C LEU A 90 9.93 5.15 1.60
N LEU A 91 9.71 6.36 1.13
CA LEU A 91 10.73 7.18 0.48
C LEU A 91 11.90 7.50 1.41
N LYS A 92 11.63 7.89 2.65
CA LYS A 92 12.67 8.13 3.67
C LYS A 92 13.49 6.87 3.96
N LYS A 93 12.82 5.72 4.07
CA LYS A 93 13.49 4.43 4.27
C LYS A 93 14.42 4.08 3.11
N ASN A 94 14.09 4.50 1.91
CA ASN A 94 14.89 4.32 0.69
C ASN A 94 15.95 5.42 0.48
N GLY A 95 16.22 6.23 1.49
CA GLY A 95 17.30 7.22 1.48
C GLY A 95 16.95 8.57 0.90
N ILE A 96 15.68 8.89 0.72
CA ILE A 96 15.26 10.19 0.20
C ILE A 96 15.27 11.24 1.31
N ASP A 97 16.02 12.30 1.08
CA ASP A 97 15.98 13.52 1.88
C ASP A 97 15.09 14.55 1.17
N PHE A 98 13.94 14.84 1.76
CA PHE A 98 12.95 15.76 1.18
C PHE A 98 13.43 17.21 1.06
N ASP A 99 14.45 17.59 1.84
CA ASP A 99 15.00 18.95 1.81
C ASP A 99 15.97 19.16 0.65
N THR A 100 16.62 18.07 0.19
CA THR A 100 17.65 18.12 -0.85
C THR A 100 17.30 17.33 -2.10
N PHE A 101 16.11 16.72 -2.14
CA PHE A 101 15.72 15.83 -3.23
C PHE A 101 15.45 16.59 -4.53
N GLU A 102 16.03 16.10 -5.61
CA GLU A 102 15.74 16.53 -6.99
C GLU A 102 15.51 15.31 -7.88
N PHE A 103 14.57 15.42 -8.81
CA PHE A 103 14.37 14.38 -9.82
C PHE A 103 15.52 14.39 -10.83
N THR A 104 16.00 13.20 -11.18
CA THR A 104 16.91 13.03 -12.32
C THR A 104 16.18 13.31 -13.63
N GLU A 105 16.91 13.59 -14.71
CA GLU A 105 16.29 13.82 -16.03
C GLU A 105 15.39 12.67 -16.49
N LYS A 106 15.75 11.42 -16.13
CA LYS A 106 14.94 10.23 -16.48
C LYS A 106 13.64 10.12 -15.70
N GLU A 107 13.57 10.75 -14.53
CA GLU A 107 12.40 10.74 -13.63
C GLU A 107 11.48 11.92 -13.89
N GLN A 108 11.93 12.93 -14.62
CA GLN A 108 11.10 14.06 -15.05
C GLN A 108 10.25 13.64 -16.25
N ILE A 109 8.99 13.44 -15.99
CA ILE A 109 8.01 13.01 -17.00
C ILE A 109 7.14 14.19 -17.41
#